data_44662284ebbb11a2aeaa4da09a40b7c9
#
_entry.id   44662284ebbb11a2aeaa4da09a40b7c9
#
_cell.length_a   1.000
_cell.length_b   1.000
_cell.length_c   1.000
_cell.angle_alpha   90.00
_cell.angle_beta   90.00
_cell.angle_gamma   90.00
#
_symmetry.space_group_name_H-M   'P 1'
#
loop_
_entity.id
_entity.type
_entity.pdbx_description
1 polymer ?
#
loop_
_entity_poly.entity_id
_entity_poly.type
_entity_poly.pdbx_seq_one_letter_code
_entity_poly.pdbx_strand_id
1 'polypeptide(L)'
;MIYSGGTSEGAMVLIVDDVEINRVILEEIIHNIGCQTALAENGEEALRLVKEVSPQLILSDISMPGMNGYELCSRLKENEETREIPVIFISAFDASEDIVEGFSHGGEDYITKPFIPEEVQARVSVHLKLHEMTSELKAMNRRLQISV
;
A
#
# COMPACT_ATOMS: atom_id res chain seq x y z
N MET A 1 -8.42 -8.95 21.45
CA MET A 1 -7.54 -8.71 20.39
C MET A 1 -6.37 -7.88 20.80
N ILE A 2 -5.29 -8.25 20.34
CA ILE A 2 -4.04 -7.82 20.88
C ILE A 2 -3.51 -6.55 20.29
N TYR A 3 -4.02 -6.17 19.16
CA TYR A 3 -3.51 -5.01 18.49
C TYR A 3 -4.18 -3.71 18.84
N SER A 4 -4.82 -3.67 19.97
CA SER A 4 -5.44 -2.44 20.40
C SER A 4 -4.41 -1.33 20.39
N GLY A 5 -4.74 -0.21 19.84
CA GLY A 5 -3.85 0.92 19.76
C GLY A 5 -2.75 0.82 18.73
N GLY A 6 -2.78 -0.18 17.88
CA GLY A 6 -1.81 -0.28 16.80
C GLY A 6 -2.06 0.78 15.75
N THR A 7 -0.99 1.14 15.01
CA THR A 7 -1.04 2.14 13.95
C THR A 7 -1.93 1.75 12.80
N SER A 8 -2.24 0.46 12.66
CA SER A 8 -3.12 -0.02 11.60
C SER A 8 -4.57 0.33 11.86
N GLU A 9 -4.97 0.56 13.13
CA GLU A 9 -6.36 0.83 13.43
C GLU A 9 -6.79 2.18 12.86
N GLY A 10 -7.83 2.18 12.04
CA GLY A 10 -8.33 3.37 11.39
C GLY A 10 -7.56 3.81 10.16
N ALA A 11 -6.44 3.19 9.85
CA ALA A 11 -5.66 3.53 8.67
C ALA A 11 -6.43 3.16 7.40
N MET A 12 -6.25 3.97 6.34
CA MET A 12 -6.88 3.72 5.04
C MET A 12 -5.92 2.99 4.13
N VAL A 13 -6.34 1.84 3.63
CA VAL A 13 -5.58 1.04 2.66
C VAL A 13 -6.33 1.02 1.34
N LEU A 14 -5.65 1.42 0.27
CA LEU A 14 -6.21 1.35 -1.08
C LEU A 14 -5.82 0.02 -1.70
N ILE A 15 -6.80 -0.75 -2.14
CA ILE A 15 -6.59 -2.06 -2.75
C ILE A 15 -6.89 -1.95 -4.24
N VAL A 16 -5.91 -2.29 -5.08
CA VAL A 16 -6.02 -2.19 -6.53
C VAL A 16 -5.84 -3.56 -7.15
N ASP A 17 -6.89 -4.10 -7.73
CA ASP A 17 -6.88 -5.41 -8.36
C ASP A 17 -8.04 -5.47 -9.35
N ASP A 18 -7.82 -5.98 -10.54
CA ASP A 18 -8.85 -6.04 -11.57
C ASP A 18 -9.85 -7.18 -11.36
N VAL A 19 -9.55 -8.10 -10.45
CA VAL A 19 -10.43 -9.25 -10.16
C VAL A 19 -11.21 -8.99 -8.88
N GLU A 20 -12.52 -8.96 -9.00
CA GLU A 20 -13.41 -8.61 -7.89
C GLU A 20 -13.22 -9.49 -6.65
N ILE A 21 -13.11 -10.81 -6.86
CA ILE A 21 -12.98 -11.72 -5.70
C ILE A 21 -11.70 -11.44 -4.93
N ASN A 22 -10.63 -11.05 -5.59
CA ASN A 22 -9.39 -10.70 -4.92
C ASN A 22 -9.58 -9.45 -4.06
N ARG A 23 -10.29 -8.44 -4.57
CA ARG A 23 -10.58 -7.23 -3.81
C ARG A 23 -11.39 -7.56 -2.56
N VAL A 24 -12.40 -8.42 -2.70
CA VAL A 24 -13.25 -8.81 -1.57
C VAL A 24 -12.45 -9.54 -0.50
N ILE A 25 -11.61 -10.48 -0.92
CA ILE A 25 -10.79 -11.26 0.03
C ILE A 25 -9.80 -10.34 0.77
N LEU A 26 -9.10 -9.47 0.04
CA LEU A 26 -8.15 -8.56 0.65
C LEU A 26 -8.84 -7.57 1.59
N GLU A 27 -10.00 -7.07 1.18
CA GLU A 27 -10.76 -6.16 2.01
C GLU A 27 -11.07 -6.78 3.37
N GLU A 28 -11.54 -8.03 3.38
CA GLU A 28 -11.85 -8.71 4.62
C GLU A 28 -10.61 -8.90 5.48
N ILE A 29 -9.50 -9.33 4.86
CA ILE A 29 -8.24 -9.53 5.59
C ILE A 29 -7.79 -8.23 6.27
N ILE A 30 -7.89 -7.13 5.54
CA ILE A 30 -7.45 -5.82 6.02
C ILE A 30 -8.41 -5.26 7.07
N HIS A 31 -9.71 -5.44 6.89
CA HIS A 31 -10.69 -5.02 7.90
C HIS A 31 -10.45 -5.72 9.25
N ASN A 32 -9.97 -6.94 9.22
CA ASN A 32 -9.75 -7.71 10.44
C ASN A 32 -8.65 -7.15 11.34
N ILE A 33 -7.80 -6.27 10.82
CA ILE A 33 -6.81 -5.58 11.64
C ILE A 33 -7.19 -4.12 11.91
N GLY A 34 -8.45 -3.78 11.66
CA GLY A 34 -8.99 -2.46 12.02
C GLY A 34 -8.78 -1.36 11.00
N CYS A 35 -8.30 -1.69 9.80
CA CYS A 35 -8.10 -0.70 8.75
C CYS A 35 -9.39 -0.43 7.97
N GLN A 36 -9.49 0.77 7.44
CA GLN A 36 -10.49 1.11 6.44
C GLN A 36 -9.92 0.78 5.07
N THR A 37 -10.78 0.57 4.09
CA THR A 37 -10.35 0.23 2.75
C THR A 37 -11.05 1.06 1.70
N ALA A 38 -10.35 1.28 0.59
CA ALA A 38 -10.94 1.78 -0.65
C ALA A 38 -10.52 0.80 -1.74
N LEU A 39 -11.37 0.58 -2.72
CA LEU A 39 -11.15 -0.43 -3.75
C LEU A 39 -11.10 0.22 -5.12
N ALA A 40 -10.10 -0.15 -5.92
CA ALA A 40 -9.97 0.27 -7.31
C ALA A 40 -9.77 -0.95 -8.18
N GLU A 41 -10.36 -0.94 -9.37
CA GLU A 41 -10.25 -2.08 -10.27
C GLU A 41 -9.22 -1.89 -11.38
N ASN A 42 -8.60 -0.72 -11.44
CA ASN A 42 -7.51 -0.44 -12.41
C ASN A 42 -6.67 0.73 -11.92
N GLY A 43 -5.57 0.99 -12.63
CA GLY A 43 -4.63 2.03 -12.24
C GLY A 43 -5.19 3.43 -12.34
N GLU A 44 -6.00 3.71 -13.36
CA GLU A 44 -6.60 5.03 -13.52
C GLU A 44 -7.55 5.35 -12.37
N GLU A 45 -8.36 4.38 -11.97
CA GLU A 45 -9.24 4.56 -10.83
C GLU A 45 -8.45 4.75 -9.56
N ALA A 46 -7.36 4.00 -9.40
CA ALA A 46 -6.49 4.14 -8.23
C ALA A 46 -5.91 5.55 -8.14
N LEU A 47 -5.43 6.10 -9.25
CA LEU A 47 -4.87 7.46 -9.26
C LEU A 47 -5.90 8.50 -8.88
N ARG A 48 -7.14 8.30 -9.27
CA ARG A 48 -8.24 9.18 -8.89
C ARG A 48 -8.56 9.05 -7.41
N LEU A 49 -8.70 7.81 -6.94
CA LEU A 49 -9.06 7.55 -5.54
C LEU A 49 -7.98 7.98 -4.56
N VAL A 50 -6.72 7.88 -4.92
CA VAL A 50 -5.63 8.24 -4.01
C VAL A 50 -5.74 9.70 -3.55
N LYS A 51 -6.25 10.57 -4.40
CA LYS A 51 -6.45 11.97 -4.05
C LYS A 51 -7.66 12.18 -3.16
N GLU A 52 -8.68 11.32 -3.31
CA GLU A 52 -9.91 11.45 -2.55
C GLU A 52 -9.78 10.87 -1.14
N VAL A 53 -9.11 9.74 -1.00
CA VAL A 53 -9.08 9.03 0.29
C VAL A 53 -7.79 9.18 1.05
N SER A 54 -6.73 9.68 0.42
CA SER A 54 -5.42 9.86 1.03
C SER A 54 -4.97 8.61 1.80
N PRO A 55 -4.77 7.48 1.11
CA PRO A 55 -4.45 6.24 1.80
C PRO A 55 -3.06 6.28 2.42
N GLN A 56 -2.87 5.51 3.47
CA GLN A 56 -1.57 5.37 4.12
C GLN A 56 -0.77 4.21 3.56
N LEU A 57 -1.41 3.37 2.73
CA LEU A 57 -0.75 2.24 2.09
C LEU A 57 -1.55 1.80 0.89
N ILE A 58 -0.87 1.30 -0.13
CA ILE A 58 -1.51 0.78 -1.34
C ILE A 58 -1.08 -0.66 -1.57
N LEU A 59 -2.06 -1.55 -1.76
CA LEU A 59 -1.84 -2.91 -2.21
C LEU A 59 -2.24 -2.95 -3.69
N SER A 60 -1.32 -3.28 -4.58
CA SER A 60 -1.61 -3.26 -6.00
C SER A 60 -1.19 -4.54 -6.69
N ASP A 61 -2.12 -5.15 -7.42
CA ASP A 61 -1.79 -6.22 -8.33
C ASP A 61 -0.80 -5.70 -9.38
N ILE A 62 0.08 -6.56 -9.82
CA ILE A 62 1.05 -6.23 -10.88
C ILE A 62 0.37 -6.34 -12.25
N SER A 63 -0.30 -7.47 -12.50
CA SER A 63 -0.90 -7.75 -13.81
C SER A 63 -2.32 -7.25 -13.87
N MET A 64 -2.49 -6.12 -14.54
CA MET A 64 -3.81 -5.54 -14.78
C MET A 64 -3.88 -5.04 -16.21
N PRO A 65 -5.06 -5.09 -16.85
CA PRO A 65 -5.21 -4.54 -18.19
C PRO A 65 -4.94 -3.03 -18.19
N GLY A 66 -4.32 -2.54 -19.24
CA GLY A 66 -3.96 -1.14 -19.34
C GLY A 66 -2.76 -0.82 -18.47
N MET A 67 -2.91 0.07 -17.51
CA MET A 67 -1.83 0.42 -16.59
C MET A 67 -1.60 -0.73 -15.62
N ASN A 68 -0.38 -1.31 -15.61
CA ASN A 68 -0.04 -2.36 -14.67
C ASN A 68 0.42 -1.77 -13.33
N GLY A 69 0.67 -2.64 -12.35
CA GLY A 69 1.05 -2.19 -11.01
C GLY A 69 2.36 -1.43 -10.96
N TYR A 70 3.32 -1.79 -11.80
CA TYR A 70 4.60 -1.07 -11.86
C TYR A 70 4.42 0.35 -12.34
N GLU A 71 3.63 0.53 -13.40
CA GLU A 71 3.34 1.86 -13.93
C GLU A 71 2.60 2.71 -12.92
N LEU A 72 1.64 2.12 -12.24
CA LEU A 72 0.91 2.82 -11.19
C LEU A 72 1.87 3.31 -10.11
N CYS A 73 2.75 2.43 -9.63
CA CYS A 73 3.72 2.77 -8.61
C CYS A 73 4.64 3.90 -9.07
N SER A 74 5.15 3.82 -10.30
CA SER A 74 6.02 4.86 -10.84
C SER A 74 5.32 6.21 -10.87
N ARG A 75 4.06 6.25 -11.29
CA ARG A 75 3.31 7.48 -11.33
C ARG A 75 3.09 8.08 -9.95
N LEU A 76 2.82 7.22 -8.97
CA LEU A 76 2.67 7.66 -7.59
C LEU A 76 3.96 8.25 -7.05
N LYS A 77 5.11 7.67 -7.40
CA LYS A 77 6.41 8.13 -6.92
C LYS A 77 6.87 9.42 -7.60
N GLU A 78 6.35 9.73 -8.77
CA GLU A 78 6.66 10.98 -9.46
C GLU A 78 5.95 12.20 -8.88
N ASN A 79 4.87 11.99 -8.12
CA ASN A 79 4.07 13.06 -7.57
C ASN A 79 4.42 13.27 -6.10
N GLU A 80 4.76 14.50 -5.73
CA GLU A 80 5.14 14.84 -4.36
C GLU A 80 4.07 14.49 -3.33
N GLU A 81 2.80 14.57 -3.71
CA GLU A 81 1.69 14.31 -2.80
C GLU A 81 1.52 12.83 -2.49
N THR A 82 2.02 11.94 -3.35
CA THR A 82 1.79 10.50 -3.21
C THR A 82 3.08 9.69 -3.09
N ARG A 83 4.24 10.30 -3.29
CA ARG A 83 5.51 9.55 -3.32
C ARG A 83 5.84 8.84 -2.02
N GLU A 84 5.35 9.33 -0.90
CA GLU A 84 5.65 8.74 0.40
C GLU A 84 4.74 7.58 0.76
N ILE A 85 3.67 7.36 0.01
CA ILE A 85 2.74 6.27 0.29
C ILE A 85 3.40 4.94 -0.08
N PRO A 86 3.54 4.01 0.88
CA PRO A 86 4.14 2.72 0.57
C PRO A 86 3.25 1.89 -0.36
N VAL A 87 3.85 1.25 -1.35
CA VAL A 87 3.17 0.38 -2.29
C VAL A 87 3.69 -1.04 -2.12
N ILE A 88 2.78 -1.97 -1.85
CA ILE A 88 3.07 -3.39 -1.77
C ILE A 88 2.45 -4.05 -2.99
N PHE A 89 3.27 -4.75 -3.78
CA PHE A 89 2.78 -5.43 -4.97
C PHE A 89 2.19 -6.79 -4.64
N ILE A 90 1.20 -7.19 -5.43
CA ILE A 90 0.59 -8.52 -5.34
C ILE A 90 0.97 -9.28 -6.60
N SER A 91 1.63 -10.42 -6.42
CA SER A 91 2.13 -11.23 -7.53
C SER A 91 1.52 -12.62 -7.49
N ALA A 92 1.23 -13.18 -8.67
CA ALA A 92 0.71 -14.54 -8.78
C ALA A 92 1.79 -15.59 -8.49
N PHE A 93 3.06 -15.21 -8.65
CA PHE A 93 4.18 -16.12 -8.45
C PHE A 93 5.28 -15.43 -7.69
N ASP A 94 6.05 -16.24 -6.97
CA ASP A 94 7.29 -15.79 -6.38
C ASP A 94 8.35 -15.81 -7.47
N ALA A 95 8.27 -14.87 -8.38
CA ALA A 95 9.23 -14.72 -9.45
C ALA A 95 10.22 -13.63 -9.07
N SER A 96 11.50 -14.00 -8.93
CA SER A 96 12.51 -13.02 -8.52
C SER A 96 12.62 -11.87 -9.50
N GLU A 97 12.32 -12.09 -10.79
CA GLU A 97 12.33 -11.03 -11.79
C GLU A 97 11.28 -9.95 -11.48
N ASP A 98 10.06 -10.39 -11.10
CA ASP A 98 8.99 -9.48 -10.76
C ASP A 98 9.32 -8.67 -9.50
N ILE A 99 9.96 -9.33 -8.54
CA ILE A 99 10.35 -8.68 -7.29
C ILE A 99 11.36 -7.58 -7.56
N VAL A 100 12.39 -7.88 -8.34
CA VAL A 100 13.42 -6.90 -8.67
C VAL A 100 12.82 -5.73 -9.44
N GLU A 101 11.96 -6.01 -10.41
CA GLU A 101 11.32 -4.96 -11.17
C GLU A 101 10.45 -4.09 -10.29
N GLY A 102 9.70 -4.70 -9.36
CA GLY A 102 8.86 -3.95 -8.45
C GLY A 102 9.65 -2.95 -7.61
N PHE A 103 10.76 -3.40 -7.04
CA PHE A 103 11.61 -2.51 -6.25
C PHE A 103 12.20 -1.38 -7.10
N SER A 104 12.55 -1.66 -8.36
CA SER A 104 13.10 -0.63 -9.24
C SER A 104 12.08 0.46 -9.58
N HIS A 105 10.78 0.18 -9.45
CA HIS A 105 9.72 1.17 -9.64
C HIS A 105 9.31 1.87 -8.35
N GLY A 106 9.97 1.54 -7.25
CA GLY A 106 9.70 2.19 -5.97
C GLY A 106 8.80 1.41 -5.03
N GLY A 107 8.48 0.15 -5.36
CA GLY A 107 7.71 -0.69 -4.45
C GLY A 107 8.51 -1.06 -3.21
N GLU A 108 7.83 -1.27 -2.11
CA GLU A 108 8.49 -1.53 -0.83
C GLU A 108 8.43 -2.97 -0.39
N ASP A 109 7.50 -3.75 -0.93
CA ASP A 109 7.35 -5.15 -0.55
C ASP A 109 6.46 -5.84 -1.58
N TYR A 110 6.23 -7.13 -1.40
CA TYR A 110 5.32 -7.88 -2.25
C TYR A 110 4.60 -8.95 -1.45
N ILE A 111 3.45 -9.37 -1.96
CA ILE A 111 2.63 -10.45 -1.39
C ILE A 111 2.32 -11.40 -2.55
N THR A 112 2.44 -12.71 -2.30
CA THR A 112 2.15 -13.71 -3.34
C THR A 112 0.74 -14.24 -3.20
N LYS A 113 0.15 -14.63 -4.32
CA LYS A 113 -1.13 -15.37 -4.35
C LYS A 113 -0.82 -16.86 -4.26
N PRO A 114 -1.67 -17.66 -3.61
CA PRO A 114 -2.89 -17.28 -2.90
C PRO A 114 -2.59 -16.53 -1.60
N PHE A 115 -3.55 -15.70 -1.16
CA PHE A 115 -3.35 -14.86 0.02
C PHE A 115 -3.35 -15.70 1.29
N ILE A 116 -2.34 -15.49 2.10
CA ILE A 116 -2.28 -16.05 3.45
C ILE A 116 -2.61 -14.88 4.37
N PRO A 117 -3.76 -14.89 5.06
CA PRO A 117 -4.21 -13.72 5.83
C PRO A 117 -3.17 -13.19 6.81
N GLU A 118 -2.51 -14.09 7.54
CA GLU A 118 -1.49 -13.68 8.52
C GLU A 118 -0.31 -12.98 7.87
N GLU A 119 0.10 -13.43 6.69
CA GLU A 119 1.19 -12.80 5.95
C GLU A 119 0.79 -11.42 5.46
N VAL A 120 -0.39 -11.29 4.87
CA VAL A 120 -0.89 -10.01 4.39
C VAL A 120 -0.97 -9.01 5.54
N GLN A 121 -1.56 -9.44 6.66
CA GLN A 121 -1.72 -8.59 7.83
C GLN A 121 -0.38 -8.14 8.40
N ALA A 122 0.58 -9.07 8.48
CA ALA A 122 1.89 -8.74 9.01
C ALA A 122 2.62 -7.70 8.15
N ARG A 123 2.61 -7.89 6.84
CA ARG A 123 3.30 -6.96 5.94
C ARG A 123 2.64 -5.60 5.93
N VAL A 124 1.32 -5.56 5.90
CA VAL A 124 0.58 -4.30 5.93
C VAL A 124 0.87 -3.56 7.24
N SER A 125 0.80 -4.25 8.36
CA SER A 125 1.04 -3.64 9.67
C SER A 125 2.44 -3.08 9.80
N VAL A 126 3.45 -3.82 9.32
CA VAL A 126 4.85 -3.35 9.36
C VAL A 126 5.02 -2.07 8.56
N HIS A 127 4.47 -2.02 7.34
CA HIS A 127 4.66 -0.85 6.50
C HIS A 127 3.85 0.34 6.96
N LEU A 128 2.68 0.12 7.54
CA LEU A 128 1.92 1.22 8.16
C LEU A 128 2.70 1.81 9.32
N LYS A 129 3.33 0.95 10.13
CA LYS A 129 4.14 1.41 11.26
C LYS A 129 5.35 2.19 10.78
N LEU A 130 6.06 1.67 9.80
CA LEU A 130 7.22 2.35 9.25
C LEU A 130 6.87 3.71 8.67
N HIS A 131 5.74 3.79 7.95
CA HIS A 131 5.29 5.03 7.37
C HIS A 131 4.95 6.06 8.46
N GLU A 132 4.27 5.63 9.50
CA GLU A 132 3.94 6.51 10.64
C GLU A 132 5.21 7.06 11.29
N MET A 133 6.18 6.19 11.56
CA MET A 133 7.45 6.60 12.17
C MET A 133 8.21 7.59 11.29
N THR A 134 8.22 7.36 9.99
CA THR A 134 8.88 8.25 9.04
C THR A 134 8.22 9.63 9.06
N SER A 135 6.90 9.67 9.08
CA SER A 135 6.16 10.92 9.11
C SER A 135 6.42 11.70 10.39
N GLU A 136 6.48 11.01 11.52
CA GLU A 136 6.78 11.63 12.80
C GLU A 136 8.19 12.21 12.82
N LEU A 137 9.15 11.46 12.29
CA LEU A 137 10.53 11.91 12.24
C LEU A 137 10.68 13.16 11.37
N LYS A 138 10.03 13.20 10.24
CA LYS A 138 10.05 14.38 9.36
C LYS A 138 9.43 15.60 10.03
N ALA A 139 8.34 15.40 10.77
CA ALA A 139 7.69 16.48 11.50
C ALA A 139 8.62 17.02 12.59
N MET A 140 9.30 16.15 13.32
CA MET A 140 10.27 16.55 14.33
C MET A 140 11.42 17.35 13.74
N ASN A 141 11.97 16.88 12.63
CA ASN A 141 13.07 17.57 11.98
C ASN A 141 12.67 18.96 11.52
N ARG A 142 11.48 19.12 11.00
CA ARG A 142 10.97 20.44 10.60
C ARG A 142 10.85 21.37 11.80
N ARG A 143 10.35 20.87 12.93
CA ARG A 143 10.24 21.68 14.15
C ARG A 143 11.60 22.12 14.67
N LEU A 144 12.58 21.22 14.64
CA LEU A 144 13.94 21.55 15.05
C LEU A 144 14.57 22.62 14.17
N GLN A 145 14.33 22.56 12.87
CA GLN A 145 14.84 23.57 11.95
C GLN A 145 14.21 24.95 12.21
N ILE A 146 12.95 24.97 12.55
CA ILE A 146 12.24 26.22 12.82
C ILE A 146 12.72 26.82 14.13
N SER A 147 13.11 25.99 15.10
CA SER A 147 13.53 26.45 16.42
C SER A 147 14.90 27.14 16.42
N VAL A 148 15.65 26.97 15.36
CA VAL A 148 16.95 27.58 15.25
C VAL A 148 16.85 28.99 14.73
#